data_1e885c682ac5617a6d506e8bf0a648e6
#
_entry.id   1e885c682ac5617a6d506e8bf0a648e6
#
_cell.length_a   1.000
_cell.length_b   1.000
_cell.length_c   1.000
_cell.angle_alpha   90.00
_cell.angle_beta   90.00
_cell.angle_gamma   90.00
#
_symmetry.space_group_name_H-M   'P 1'
#
loop_
_entity.id
_entity.type
_entity.pdbx_description
1 polymer ?
#
loop_
_entity_poly.entity_id
_entity_poly.type
_entity_poly.pdbx_seq_one_letter_code
_entity_poly.pdbx_strand_id
1 'polypeptide(L)'
;MIFSDIGLNKNIQKAIKDLGFTEPTPIQQEAIPYLISEEKDLIALAQTGTGKTAAFGLPIIEKIEIDRRLPQTIILCPTRELCLQITKDMDSYAKYTKGLKITAVYGGANIQTQIRALNSGSQIIVGTPGRVIDLIKRKKLKLNDIQSVVLDEADEMLNMGFKDDLDTILAETPEEKQTLLFSATMPKEVMRITKNYMFSPKTIEVASRNEGAKNVEHHYYMVNARDRYQALRRICDVNAGIYGIVFCRTRRETKDVADKLMQDGYNADALHGEL
;
A
#
# COMPACT_ATOMS: atom_id res chain seq x y z
N MET A 1 14.14 21.10 -0.14
CA MET A 1 13.91 20.60 -1.53
C MET A 1 12.42 20.72 -1.82
N ILE A 2 12.03 21.27 -2.94
CA ILE A 2 10.62 21.36 -3.37
C ILE A 2 10.40 20.42 -4.55
N PHE A 3 9.16 20.09 -4.87
CA PHE A 3 8.85 19.13 -5.95
C PHE A 3 9.34 19.56 -7.34
N SER A 4 9.50 20.86 -7.60
CA SER A 4 10.08 21.35 -8.86
C SER A 4 11.54 20.94 -9.09
N ASP A 5 12.26 20.64 -8.00
CA ASP A 5 13.71 20.34 -8.04
C ASP A 5 14.00 18.85 -8.23
N ILE A 6 12.96 18.01 -8.21
CA ILE A 6 13.09 16.54 -8.20
C ILE A 6 13.24 15.93 -9.61
N GLY A 7 13.01 16.72 -10.67
CA GLY A 7 13.16 16.25 -12.06
C GLY A 7 11.91 15.65 -12.70
N LEU A 8 10.72 15.80 -12.09
CA LEU A 8 9.44 15.37 -12.66
C LEU A 8 9.00 16.29 -13.81
N ASN A 9 8.29 15.74 -14.80
CA ASN A 9 7.75 16.52 -15.92
C ASN A 9 6.65 17.50 -15.48
N LYS A 10 6.36 18.50 -16.33
CA LYS A 10 5.41 19.58 -16.03
C LYS A 10 3.98 19.09 -15.75
N ASN A 11 3.55 17.98 -16.38
CA ASN A 11 2.21 17.43 -16.17
C ASN A 11 2.04 16.84 -14.78
N ILE A 12 3.04 16.09 -14.31
CA ILE A 12 3.07 15.53 -12.96
C ILE A 12 3.21 16.66 -11.95
N GLN A 13 4.12 17.62 -12.15
CA GLN A 13 4.26 18.79 -11.26
C GLN A 13 2.95 19.56 -11.12
N LYS A 14 2.20 19.74 -12.21
CA LYS A 14 0.88 20.38 -12.16
C LYS A 14 -0.13 19.56 -11.37
N ALA A 15 -0.14 18.22 -11.54
CA ALA A 15 -1.07 17.34 -10.82
C ALA A 15 -0.81 17.36 -9.31
N ILE A 16 0.44 17.24 -8.86
CA ILE A 16 0.78 17.29 -7.44
C ILE A 16 0.54 18.67 -6.81
N LYS A 17 0.71 19.75 -7.56
CA LYS A 17 0.35 21.10 -7.11
C LYS A 17 -1.17 21.22 -6.88
N ASP A 18 -2.00 20.70 -7.79
CA ASP A 18 -3.46 20.66 -7.62
C ASP A 18 -3.89 19.87 -6.39
N LEU A 19 -3.10 18.86 -5.99
CA LEU A 19 -3.32 18.06 -4.78
C LEU A 19 -2.84 18.76 -3.51
N GLY A 20 -2.25 19.96 -3.61
CA GLY A 20 -1.75 20.73 -2.48
C GLY A 20 -0.41 20.24 -1.94
N PHE A 21 0.33 19.42 -2.69
CA PHE A 21 1.66 18.98 -2.30
C PHE A 21 2.64 20.15 -2.42
N THR A 22 3.19 20.59 -1.30
CA THR A 22 4.14 21.73 -1.23
C THR A 22 5.58 21.23 -1.17
N GLU A 23 5.85 20.32 -0.24
CA GLU A 23 7.19 19.77 0.01
C GLU A 23 7.16 18.24 -0.02
N PRO A 24 8.16 17.60 -0.62
CA PRO A 24 8.25 16.15 -0.58
C PRO A 24 8.60 15.64 0.82
N THR A 25 7.98 14.54 1.22
CA THR A 25 8.31 13.85 2.46
C THR A 25 9.72 13.24 2.40
N PRO A 26 10.34 12.87 3.54
CA PRO A 26 11.70 12.31 3.54
C PRO A 26 11.86 11.11 2.59
N ILE A 27 10.90 10.17 2.55
CA ILE A 27 10.96 9.02 1.62
C ILE A 27 10.87 9.47 0.17
N GLN A 28 10.07 10.50 -0.15
CA GLN A 28 9.95 11.04 -1.49
C GLN A 28 11.22 11.77 -1.94
N GLN A 29 11.86 12.52 -1.03
CA GLN A 29 13.11 13.23 -1.31
C GLN A 29 14.26 12.30 -1.73
N GLU A 30 14.30 11.09 -1.17
CA GLU A 30 15.34 10.12 -1.47
C GLU A 30 14.95 9.18 -2.62
N ALA A 31 13.70 8.69 -2.63
CA ALA A 31 13.28 7.68 -3.59
C ALA A 31 13.00 8.26 -4.99
N ILE A 32 12.33 9.43 -5.09
CA ILE A 32 11.92 9.95 -6.40
C ILE A 32 13.13 10.26 -7.30
N PRO A 33 14.13 11.05 -6.85
CA PRO A 33 15.30 11.32 -7.70
C PRO A 33 16.04 10.05 -8.10
N TYR A 34 16.19 9.11 -7.16
CA TYR A 34 16.85 7.84 -7.43
C TYR A 34 16.11 7.03 -8.49
N LEU A 35 14.78 6.90 -8.37
CA LEU A 35 13.98 6.13 -9.30
C LEU A 35 13.85 6.79 -10.69
N ILE A 36 14.02 8.10 -10.81
CA ILE A 36 14.08 8.81 -12.10
C ILE A 36 15.43 8.56 -12.79
N SER A 37 16.53 8.62 -12.04
CA SER A 37 17.90 8.57 -12.61
C SER A 37 18.43 7.15 -12.79
N GLU A 38 17.93 6.18 -12.02
CA GLU A 38 18.46 4.81 -11.98
C GLU A 38 17.37 3.79 -12.33
N GLU A 39 17.79 2.69 -12.96
CA GLU A 39 16.92 1.54 -13.25
C GLU A 39 17.17 0.38 -12.27
N LYS A 40 17.84 0.65 -11.16
CA LYS A 40 18.18 -0.33 -10.13
C LYS A 40 17.04 -0.53 -9.15
N ASP A 41 17.06 -1.67 -8.49
CA ASP A 41 16.08 -2.04 -7.47
C ASP A 41 16.16 -1.14 -6.24
N LEU A 42 15.03 -1.00 -5.56
CA LEU A 42 14.92 -0.19 -4.35
C LEU A 42 14.21 -0.95 -3.23
N ILE A 43 14.79 -0.94 -2.04
CA ILE A 43 14.12 -1.29 -0.79
C ILE A 43 13.86 0.01 -0.03
N ALA A 44 12.59 0.30 0.25
CA ALA A 44 12.16 1.49 0.98
C ALA A 44 11.46 1.07 2.28
N LEU A 45 12.14 1.30 3.41
CA LEU A 45 11.59 1.03 4.74
C LEU A 45 10.98 2.31 5.29
N ALA A 46 9.65 2.36 5.32
CA ALA A 46 8.88 3.50 5.78
C ALA A 46 7.51 3.09 6.27
N GLN A 47 7.00 3.73 7.33
CA GLN A 47 5.68 3.47 7.90
C GLN A 47 4.55 3.88 6.94
N THR A 48 3.32 3.40 7.21
CA THR A 48 2.12 3.87 6.52
C THR A 48 1.90 5.37 6.76
N GLY A 49 1.36 6.08 5.76
CA GLY A 49 1.11 7.51 5.86
C GLY A 49 2.34 8.41 5.62
N THR A 50 3.52 7.86 5.31
CA THR A 50 4.73 8.65 5.02
C THR A 50 4.85 9.14 3.58
N GLY A 51 3.86 8.84 2.72
CA GLY A 51 3.85 9.25 1.32
C GLY A 51 4.52 8.25 0.36
N LYS A 52 4.60 6.96 0.72
CA LYS A 52 5.16 5.87 -0.12
C LYS A 52 4.54 5.82 -1.51
N THR A 53 3.21 5.93 -1.61
CA THR A 53 2.50 5.86 -2.90
C THR A 53 3.02 6.90 -3.91
N ALA A 54 3.25 8.13 -3.49
CA ALA A 54 3.85 9.15 -4.36
C ALA A 54 5.34 8.88 -4.61
N ALA A 55 6.06 8.29 -3.65
CA ALA A 55 7.49 7.99 -3.78
C ALA A 55 7.77 7.00 -4.92
N PHE A 56 6.90 5.99 -5.16
CA PHE A 56 7.02 5.10 -6.32
C PHE A 56 6.14 5.55 -7.49
N GLY A 57 4.95 6.08 -7.23
CA GLY A 57 3.96 6.36 -8.27
C GLY A 57 4.37 7.47 -9.23
N LEU A 58 4.95 8.56 -8.71
CA LEU A 58 5.39 9.68 -9.55
C LEU A 58 6.51 9.27 -10.53
N PRO A 59 7.59 8.59 -10.11
CA PRO A 59 8.62 8.08 -11.02
C PRO A 59 8.10 7.05 -12.03
N ILE A 60 7.17 6.18 -11.63
CA ILE A 60 6.56 5.21 -12.54
C ILE A 60 5.79 5.94 -13.65
N ILE A 61 4.93 6.90 -13.31
CA ILE A 61 4.18 7.69 -14.30
C ILE A 61 5.13 8.45 -15.24
N GLU A 62 6.27 8.95 -14.72
CA GLU A 62 7.28 9.62 -15.51
C GLU A 62 7.88 8.73 -16.61
N LYS A 63 8.08 7.43 -16.33
CA LYS A 63 8.77 6.46 -17.19
C LYS A 63 7.83 5.71 -18.15
N ILE A 64 6.49 5.78 -17.96
CA ILE A 64 5.54 5.04 -18.80
C ILE A 64 5.56 5.51 -20.27
N GLU A 65 5.69 4.55 -21.17
CA GLU A 65 5.50 4.71 -22.60
C GLU A 65 4.01 4.69 -22.95
N ILE A 66 3.40 5.86 -23.13
CA ILE A 66 1.94 6.00 -23.29
C ILE A 66 1.40 5.25 -24.52
N ASP A 67 2.16 5.26 -25.63
CA ASP A 67 1.75 4.63 -26.89
C ASP A 67 1.79 3.11 -26.84
N ARG A 68 2.54 2.54 -25.91
CA ARG A 68 2.64 1.11 -25.67
C ARG A 68 1.52 0.65 -24.74
N ARG A 69 0.39 0.24 -25.34
CA ARG A 69 -0.84 -0.14 -24.60
C ARG A 69 -0.79 -1.56 -24.02
N LEU A 70 0.27 -1.89 -23.31
CA LEU A 70 0.52 -3.15 -22.62
C LEU A 70 0.90 -2.85 -21.16
N PRO A 71 0.70 -3.80 -20.24
CA PRO A 71 1.16 -3.66 -18.86
C PRO A 71 2.69 -3.48 -18.83
N GLN A 72 3.14 -2.34 -18.32
CA GLN A 72 4.55 -1.99 -18.15
C GLN A 72 4.95 -2.00 -16.67
N THR A 73 3.98 -1.74 -15.80
CA THR A 73 4.19 -1.78 -14.35
C THR A 73 3.07 -2.56 -13.68
N ILE A 74 3.45 -3.40 -12.72
CA ILE A 74 2.51 -4.02 -11.79
C ILE A 74 2.83 -3.61 -10.36
N ILE A 75 1.81 -3.17 -9.62
CA ILE A 75 1.85 -2.79 -8.22
C ILE A 75 1.04 -3.82 -7.45
N LEU A 76 1.68 -4.58 -6.56
CA LEU A 76 1.04 -5.57 -5.71
C LEU A 76 0.85 -5.00 -4.30
N CYS A 77 -0.32 -5.23 -3.72
CA CYS A 77 -0.68 -4.77 -2.39
C CYS A 77 -1.59 -5.80 -1.69
N PRO A 78 -1.63 -5.83 -0.32
CA PRO A 78 -2.30 -6.90 0.42
C PRO A 78 -3.83 -6.89 0.32
N THR A 79 -4.45 -5.71 0.24
CA THR A 79 -5.91 -5.58 0.39
C THR A 79 -6.58 -4.90 -0.79
N ARG A 80 -7.87 -5.17 -0.94
CA ARG A 80 -8.72 -4.50 -1.93
C ARG A 80 -8.77 -2.99 -1.72
N GLU A 81 -8.89 -2.58 -0.46
CA GLU A 81 -9.00 -1.18 -0.05
C GLU A 81 -7.75 -0.41 -0.46
N LEU A 82 -6.56 -0.96 -0.16
CA LEU A 82 -5.28 -0.37 -0.55
C LEU A 82 -5.11 -0.35 -2.08
N CYS A 83 -5.52 -1.41 -2.77
CA CYS A 83 -5.52 -1.47 -4.24
C CYS A 83 -6.34 -0.32 -4.86
N LEU A 84 -7.52 -0.06 -4.34
CA LEU A 84 -8.38 1.04 -4.79
C LEU A 84 -7.80 2.40 -4.44
N GLN A 85 -7.23 2.55 -3.25
CA GLN A 85 -6.57 3.78 -2.82
C GLN A 85 -5.38 4.10 -3.71
N ILE A 86 -4.45 3.16 -3.90
CA ILE A 86 -3.28 3.34 -4.78
C ILE A 86 -3.74 3.72 -6.20
N THR A 87 -4.75 3.03 -6.74
CA THR A 87 -5.27 3.34 -8.08
C THR A 87 -5.78 4.77 -8.16
N LYS A 88 -6.58 5.22 -7.18
CA LYS A 88 -7.10 6.58 -7.10
C LYS A 88 -5.99 7.62 -6.98
N ASP A 89 -4.98 7.34 -6.16
CA ASP A 89 -3.84 8.23 -5.99
C ASP A 89 -3.05 8.35 -7.30
N MET A 90 -2.75 7.22 -7.95
CA MET A 90 -2.07 7.17 -9.25
C MET A 90 -2.85 7.89 -10.36
N ASP A 91 -4.18 7.73 -10.43
CA ASP A 91 -5.04 8.47 -11.35
C ASP A 91 -4.95 10.00 -11.10
N SER A 92 -4.90 10.39 -9.83
CA SER A 92 -4.75 11.80 -9.44
C SER A 92 -3.40 12.37 -9.86
N TYR A 93 -2.32 11.61 -9.68
CA TYR A 93 -0.97 12.00 -10.14
C TYR A 93 -0.88 12.07 -11.67
N ALA A 94 -1.59 11.18 -12.37
CA ALA A 94 -1.63 11.10 -13.83
C ALA A 94 -2.64 12.05 -14.49
N LYS A 95 -3.34 12.90 -13.73
CA LYS A 95 -4.46 13.77 -14.18
C LYS A 95 -4.19 14.49 -15.50
N TYR A 96 -2.97 14.89 -15.75
CA TYR A 96 -2.56 15.63 -16.96
C TYR A 96 -1.77 14.77 -17.96
N THR A 97 -1.59 13.46 -17.66
CA THR A 97 -0.91 12.51 -18.54
C THR A 97 -1.92 11.80 -19.43
N LYS A 98 -2.26 12.42 -20.56
CA LYS A 98 -3.29 11.90 -21.47
C LYS A 98 -2.89 10.54 -22.06
N GLY A 99 -3.83 9.59 -22.06
CA GLY A 99 -3.64 8.26 -22.66
C GLY A 99 -3.14 7.20 -21.68
N LEU A 100 -2.64 7.58 -20.50
CA LEU A 100 -2.29 6.63 -19.44
C LEU A 100 -3.56 5.97 -18.88
N LYS A 101 -3.52 4.65 -18.76
CA LYS A 101 -4.59 3.85 -18.14
C LYS A 101 -4.05 3.03 -16.98
N ILE A 102 -4.66 3.19 -15.84
CA ILE A 102 -4.35 2.48 -14.62
C ILE A 102 -5.52 1.57 -14.29
N THR A 103 -5.28 0.29 -14.06
CA THR A 103 -6.36 -0.67 -13.81
C THR A 103 -6.17 -1.39 -12.50
N ALA A 104 -7.19 -1.30 -11.63
CA ALA A 104 -7.27 -2.06 -10.39
C ALA A 104 -7.79 -3.48 -10.66
N VAL A 105 -7.11 -4.50 -10.10
CA VAL A 105 -7.50 -5.92 -10.16
C VAL A 105 -7.47 -6.55 -8.77
N TYR A 106 -8.64 -6.86 -8.20
CA TYR A 106 -8.79 -7.32 -6.83
C TYR A 106 -9.96 -8.29 -6.65
N GLY A 107 -9.90 -9.11 -5.61
CA GLY A 107 -10.94 -10.08 -5.25
C GLY A 107 -12.26 -9.41 -4.82
N GLY A 108 -13.35 -10.19 -4.84
CA GLY A 108 -14.67 -9.70 -4.40
C GLY A 108 -15.41 -8.79 -5.39
N ALA A 109 -14.82 -8.45 -6.54
CA ALA A 109 -15.48 -7.70 -7.60
C ALA A 109 -15.65 -8.55 -8.87
N ASN A 110 -16.54 -8.10 -9.76
CA ASN A 110 -16.80 -8.80 -11.01
C ASN A 110 -15.55 -8.83 -11.90
N ILE A 111 -15.07 -10.05 -12.16
CA ILE A 111 -13.86 -10.29 -12.96
C ILE A 111 -14.00 -9.83 -14.41
N GLN A 112 -15.20 -9.94 -15.01
CA GLN A 112 -15.43 -9.57 -16.41
C GLN A 112 -15.23 -8.06 -16.64
N THR A 113 -15.59 -7.23 -15.66
CA THR A 113 -15.33 -5.78 -15.71
C THR A 113 -13.82 -5.49 -15.72
N GLN A 114 -13.06 -6.21 -14.88
CA GLN A 114 -11.61 -6.06 -14.83
C GLN A 114 -10.94 -6.56 -16.12
N ILE A 115 -11.40 -7.68 -16.68
CA ILE A 115 -10.92 -8.19 -17.98
C ILE A 115 -11.18 -7.17 -19.11
N ARG A 116 -12.35 -6.53 -19.14
CA ARG A 116 -12.64 -5.49 -20.14
C ARG A 116 -11.72 -4.30 -19.99
N ALA A 117 -11.45 -3.86 -18.76
CA ALA A 117 -10.50 -2.77 -18.49
C ALA A 117 -9.10 -3.13 -18.98
N LEU A 118 -8.58 -4.32 -18.68
CA LEU A 118 -7.28 -4.79 -19.14
C LEU A 118 -7.21 -4.84 -20.68
N ASN A 119 -8.24 -5.37 -21.33
CA ASN A 119 -8.31 -5.46 -22.80
C ASN A 119 -8.36 -4.07 -23.48
N SER A 120 -8.73 -3.02 -22.77
CA SER A 120 -8.70 -1.65 -23.29
C SER A 120 -7.28 -1.04 -23.36
N GLY A 121 -6.28 -1.79 -22.90
CA GLY A 121 -4.86 -1.42 -22.95
C GLY A 121 -4.41 -0.61 -21.74
N SER A 122 -4.15 -1.27 -20.61
CA SER A 122 -3.66 -0.64 -19.37
C SER A 122 -2.14 -0.73 -19.28
N GLN A 123 -1.48 0.38 -19.00
CA GLN A 123 -0.03 0.42 -18.79
C GLN A 123 0.37 0.11 -17.35
N ILE A 124 -0.44 0.49 -16.38
CA ILE A 124 -0.18 0.25 -14.96
C ILE A 124 -1.29 -0.64 -14.41
N ILE A 125 -0.91 -1.72 -13.76
CA ILE A 125 -1.83 -2.63 -13.07
C ILE A 125 -1.59 -2.49 -11.57
N VAL A 126 -2.64 -2.25 -10.81
CA VAL A 126 -2.60 -2.32 -9.33
C VAL A 126 -3.42 -3.52 -8.90
N GLY A 127 -2.85 -4.44 -8.13
CA GLY A 127 -3.53 -5.69 -7.86
C GLY A 127 -3.27 -6.35 -6.51
N THR A 128 -4.28 -7.12 -6.05
CA THR A 128 -4.08 -8.08 -4.97
C THR A 128 -3.61 -9.42 -5.53
N PRO A 129 -2.65 -10.12 -4.86
CA PRO A 129 -1.99 -11.30 -5.43
C PRO A 129 -2.93 -12.37 -5.98
N GLY A 130 -3.92 -12.81 -5.22
CA GLY A 130 -4.83 -13.88 -5.64
C GLY A 130 -5.63 -13.56 -6.91
N ARG A 131 -6.08 -12.30 -7.12
CA ARG A 131 -6.78 -11.90 -8.35
C ARG A 131 -5.81 -11.77 -9.54
N VAL A 132 -4.61 -11.31 -9.32
CA VAL A 132 -3.56 -11.25 -10.34
C VAL A 132 -3.31 -12.66 -10.88
N ILE A 133 -3.11 -13.65 -10.00
CA ILE A 133 -2.92 -15.05 -10.38
C ILE A 133 -4.13 -15.61 -11.16
N ASP A 134 -5.36 -15.36 -10.71
CA ASP A 134 -6.56 -15.80 -11.43
C ASP A 134 -6.59 -15.25 -12.86
N LEU A 135 -6.21 -13.99 -13.05
CA LEU A 135 -6.14 -13.37 -14.38
C LEU A 135 -4.99 -13.92 -15.24
N ILE A 136 -3.82 -14.23 -14.65
CA ILE A 136 -2.71 -14.90 -15.34
C ILE A 136 -3.15 -16.30 -15.78
N LYS A 137 -3.67 -17.13 -14.88
CA LYS A 137 -4.16 -18.48 -15.17
C LYS A 137 -5.22 -18.49 -16.28
N ARG A 138 -6.08 -17.49 -16.34
CA ARG A 138 -7.07 -17.28 -17.42
C ARG A 138 -6.47 -16.69 -18.70
N LYS A 139 -5.17 -16.43 -18.75
CA LYS A 139 -4.48 -15.80 -19.89
C LYS A 139 -5.06 -14.42 -20.25
N LYS A 140 -5.60 -13.68 -19.26
CA LYS A 140 -6.20 -12.36 -19.42
C LYS A 140 -5.26 -11.24 -18.98
N LEU A 141 -4.24 -11.56 -18.19
CA LEU A 141 -3.16 -10.66 -17.83
C LEU A 141 -1.83 -11.35 -18.23
N LYS A 142 -1.05 -10.66 -19.04
CA LYS A 142 0.31 -11.07 -19.44
C LYS A 142 1.31 -10.12 -18.80
N LEU A 143 2.38 -10.66 -18.23
CA LEU A 143 3.39 -9.89 -17.52
C LEU A 143 4.74 -9.88 -18.24
N ASN A 144 4.82 -10.38 -19.49
CA ASN A 144 6.06 -10.51 -20.25
C ASN A 144 6.70 -9.15 -20.62
N ASP A 145 5.93 -8.07 -20.60
CA ASP A 145 6.37 -6.72 -20.96
C ASP A 145 6.56 -5.81 -19.74
N ILE A 146 6.47 -6.37 -18.54
CA ILE A 146 6.65 -5.63 -17.29
C ILE A 146 8.09 -5.13 -17.17
N GLN A 147 8.25 -3.82 -17.00
CA GLN A 147 9.51 -3.13 -16.75
C GLN A 147 9.73 -2.87 -15.26
N SER A 148 8.64 -2.68 -14.50
CA SER A 148 8.72 -2.42 -13.06
C SER A 148 7.69 -3.23 -12.26
N VAL A 149 8.12 -3.76 -11.14
CA VAL A 149 7.26 -4.41 -10.14
C VAL A 149 7.37 -3.64 -8.83
N VAL A 150 6.24 -3.26 -8.25
CA VAL A 150 6.16 -2.68 -6.89
C VAL A 150 5.49 -3.66 -5.96
N LEU A 151 6.13 -3.91 -4.82
CA LEU A 151 5.56 -4.65 -3.70
C LEU A 151 5.29 -3.64 -2.58
N ASP A 152 4.05 -3.18 -2.43
CA ASP A 152 3.67 -2.25 -1.36
C ASP A 152 3.06 -3.00 -0.19
N GLU A 153 3.46 -2.62 1.03
CA GLU A 153 3.18 -3.38 2.27
C GLU A 153 3.58 -4.86 2.16
N ALA A 154 4.83 -5.10 1.70
CA ALA A 154 5.33 -6.45 1.44
C ALA A 154 5.29 -7.34 2.69
N ASP A 155 5.58 -6.81 3.88
CA ASP A 155 5.47 -7.49 5.15
C ASP A 155 4.03 -7.96 5.43
N GLU A 156 3.04 -7.12 5.15
CA GLU A 156 1.63 -7.46 5.37
C GLU A 156 1.15 -8.52 4.36
N MET A 157 1.56 -8.43 3.09
CA MET A 157 1.25 -9.49 2.11
C MET A 157 1.76 -10.87 2.59
N LEU A 158 2.95 -10.92 3.17
CA LEU A 158 3.53 -12.16 3.68
C LEU A 158 2.82 -12.64 4.96
N ASN A 159 2.46 -11.72 5.87
CA ASN A 159 1.67 -12.03 7.06
C ASN A 159 0.30 -12.62 6.70
N MET A 160 -0.30 -12.18 5.60
CA MET A 160 -1.56 -12.72 5.06
C MET A 160 -1.39 -14.05 4.29
N GLY A 161 -0.17 -14.56 4.15
CA GLY A 161 0.12 -15.85 3.51
C GLY A 161 0.26 -15.81 1.98
N PHE A 162 0.40 -14.64 1.37
CA PHE A 162 0.55 -14.49 -0.10
C PHE A 162 1.95 -14.83 -0.63
N LYS A 163 2.79 -15.50 0.14
CA LYS A 163 4.16 -15.82 -0.28
C LYS A 163 4.21 -16.58 -1.60
N ASP A 164 3.49 -17.70 -1.70
CA ASP A 164 3.51 -18.56 -2.90
C ASP A 164 2.87 -17.84 -4.10
N ASP A 165 1.90 -16.96 -3.83
CA ASP A 165 1.28 -16.11 -4.84
C ASP A 165 2.29 -15.09 -5.39
N LEU A 166 3.07 -14.45 -4.53
CA LEU A 166 4.11 -13.51 -4.93
C LEU A 166 5.21 -14.22 -5.72
N ASP A 167 5.69 -15.36 -5.26
CA ASP A 167 6.68 -16.19 -5.97
C ASP A 167 6.18 -16.54 -7.39
N THR A 168 4.91 -16.93 -7.53
CA THR A 168 4.27 -17.25 -8.82
C THR A 168 4.20 -16.03 -9.74
N ILE A 169 3.77 -14.87 -9.23
CA ILE A 169 3.64 -13.65 -10.04
C ILE A 169 5.01 -13.15 -10.48
N LEU A 170 5.99 -13.13 -9.59
CA LEU A 170 7.34 -12.65 -9.89
C LEU A 170 8.05 -13.54 -10.91
N ALA A 171 7.79 -14.86 -10.92
CA ALA A 171 8.31 -15.78 -11.92
C ALA A 171 7.73 -15.55 -13.33
N GLU A 172 6.53 -14.96 -13.45
CA GLU A 172 5.89 -14.63 -14.73
C GLU A 172 6.35 -13.28 -15.31
N THR A 173 7.13 -12.50 -14.55
CA THR A 173 7.69 -11.22 -15.02
C THR A 173 9.10 -11.40 -15.60
N PRO A 174 9.56 -10.51 -16.49
CA PRO A 174 10.94 -10.58 -17.03
C PRO A 174 11.99 -10.60 -15.92
N GLU A 175 13.11 -11.24 -16.18
CA GLU A 175 14.26 -11.26 -15.27
C GLU A 175 14.86 -9.84 -15.13
N GLU A 176 15.00 -9.15 -16.26
CA GLU A 176 15.48 -7.76 -16.33
C GLU A 176 14.37 -6.75 -16.07
N LYS A 177 13.85 -6.73 -14.86
CA LYS A 177 12.87 -5.73 -14.42
C LYS A 177 13.39 -4.95 -13.23
N GLN A 178 12.92 -3.73 -13.04
CA GLN A 178 13.14 -3.01 -11.79
C GLN A 178 12.15 -3.50 -10.71
N THR A 179 12.65 -3.90 -9.54
CA THR A 179 11.81 -4.31 -8.42
C THR A 179 11.90 -3.28 -7.29
N LEU A 180 10.75 -2.75 -6.88
CA LEU A 180 10.60 -1.76 -5.82
C LEU A 180 9.85 -2.39 -4.67
N LEU A 181 10.50 -2.51 -3.50
CA LEU A 181 9.90 -3.08 -2.30
C LEU A 181 9.69 -1.99 -1.27
N PHE A 182 8.44 -1.77 -0.89
CA PHE A 182 8.02 -0.86 0.16
C PHE A 182 7.44 -1.66 1.32
N SER A 183 7.97 -1.45 2.52
CA SER A 183 7.58 -2.20 3.71
C SER A 183 7.76 -1.35 4.97
N ALA A 184 6.97 -1.60 6.00
CA ALA A 184 7.19 -1.00 7.31
C ALA A 184 8.28 -1.74 8.09
N THR A 185 8.44 -3.04 7.85
CA THR A 185 9.37 -3.92 8.55
C THR A 185 10.15 -4.81 7.58
N MET A 186 11.26 -5.39 8.04
CA MET A 186 12.11 -6.29 7.25
C MET A 186 12.25 -7.66 7.94
N PRO A 187 11.18 -8.45 8.08
CA PRO A 187 11.27 -9.81 8.60
C PRO A 187 12.03 -10.74 7.64
N LYS A 188 12.36 -11.94 8.12
CA LYS A 188 13.14 -12.93 7.34
C LYS A 188 12.50 -13.28 5.99
N GLU A 189 11.20 -13.31 5.94
CA GLU A 189 10.39 -13.61 4.76
C GLU A 189 10.54 -12.50 3.69
N VAL A 190 10.50 -11.23 4.08
CA VAL A 190 10.76 -10.10 3.18
C VAL A 190 12.20 -10.13 2.68
N MET A 191 13.19 -10.39 3.57
CA MET A 191 14.60 -10.55 3.17
C MET A 191 14.79 -11.67 2.15
N ARG A 192 13.98 -12.75 2.20
CA ARG A 192 14.05 -13.84 1.21
C ARG A 192 13.56 -13.36 -0.17
N ILE A 193 12.49 -12.58 -0.24
CA ILE A 193 12.03 -11.97 -1.51
C ILE A 193 13.14 -11.10 -2.08
N THR A 194 13.78 -10.25 -1.27
CA THR A 194 14.86 -9.39 -1.77
C THR A 194 16.02 -10.19 -2.34
N LYS A 195 16.41 -11.29 -1.69
CA LYS A 195 17.50 -12.16 -2.18
C LYS A 195 17.17 -12.89 -3.48
N ASN A 196 15.91 -13.28 -3.68
CA ASN A 196 15.52 -14.10 -4.81
C ASN A 196 15.16 -13.29 -6.05
N TYR A 197 14.65 -12.08 -5.88
CA TYR A 197 14.02 -11.31 -6.97
C TYR A 197 14.56 -9.90 -7.16
N MET A 198 15.53 -9.47 -6.34
CA MET A 198 16.14 -8.14 -6.45
C MET A 198 17.64 -8.26 -6.70
N PHE A 199 18.14 -7.36 -7.56
CA PHE A 199 19.56 -7.31 -7.90
C PHE A 199 20.21 -6.04 -7.36
N SER A 200 21.13 -6.18 -6.39
CA SER A 200 21.89 -5.09 -5.78
C SER A 200 21.02 -3.86 -5.40
N PRO A 201 19.93 -4.05 -4.64
CA PRO A 201 18.99 -2.98 -4.34
C PRO A 201 19.64 -1.89 -3.49
N LYS A 202 19.28 -0.61 -3.78
CA LYS A 202 19.52 0.47 -2.83
C LYS A 202 18.53 0.35 -1.67
N THR A 203 18.99 0.50 -0.44
CA THR A 203 18.10 0.57 0.71
C THR A 203 17.96 2.02 1.18
N ILE A 204 16.71 2.48 1.29
CA ILE A 204 16.34 3.75 1.90
C ILE A 204 15.54 3.43 3.15
N GLU A 205 15.97 3.95 4.30
CA GLU A 205 15.30 3.76 5.59
C GLU A 205 14.94 5.13 6.16
N VAL A 206 13.65 5.44 6.15
CA VAL A 206 13.10 6.73 6.63
C VAL A 206 12.29 6.52 7.90
N ALA A 207 12.82 5.79 8.84
CA ALA A 207 12.19 5.69 10.15
C ALA A 207 13.28 5.54 11.19
N SER A 208 13.20 6.32 12.25
CA SER A 208 13.81 5.92 13.51
C SER A 208 13.22 4.56 13.89
N ARG A 209 14.06 3.53 13.99
CA ARG A 209 13.68 2.24 14.57
C ARG A 209 12.95 2.52 15.89
N ASN A 210 11.65 2.14 15.96
CA ASN A 210 10.81 2.22 17.16
C ASN A 210 10.33 3.62 17.62
N GLU A 211 10.37 4.67 16.84
CA GLU A 211 9.58 5.86 17.16
C GLU A 211 8.19 5.70 16.54
N GLY A 212 7.16 5.56 17.38
CA GLY A 212 5.77 5.77 17.01
C GLY A 212 5.61 7.15 16.36
N ALA A 213 4.54 7.39 15.62
CA ALA A 213 4.30 8.71 15.02
C ALA A 213 4.48 9.78 16.11
N LYS A 214 5.29 10.81 15.86
CA LYS A 214 5.66 11.85 16.85
C LYS A 214 4.48 12.50 17.58
N ASN A 215 3.28 12.38 16.99
CA ASN A 215 2.03 12.94 17.52
C ASN A 215 1.14 11.87 18.20
N VAL A 216 1.64 10.65 18.43
CA VAL A 216 0.91 9.58 19.11
C VAL A 216 1.52 9.35 20.47
N GLU A 217 0.74 9.57 21.51
CA GLU A 217 1.09 9.27 22.89
C GLU A 217 0.63 7.87 23.24
N HIS A 218 1.55 7.04 23.75
CA HIS A 218 1.28 5.66 24.09
C HIS A 218 1.14 5.48 25.60
N HIS A 219 -0.02 5.03 26.05
CA HIS A 219 -0.28 4.67 27.45
C HIS A 219 -0.55 3.17 27.54
N TYR A 220 -0.07 2.52 28.59
CA TYR A 220 -0.42 1.14 28.91
C TYR A 220 -0.83 0.98 30.36
N TYR A 221 -1.78 0.09 30.60
CA TYR A 221 -2.31 -0.21 31.94
C TYR A 221 -2.19 -1.71 32.21
N MET A 222 -1.45 -2.08 33.24
CA MET A 222 -1.35 -3.47 33.67
C MET A 222 -2.53 -3.83 34.56
N VAL A 223 -3.42 -4.69 34.06
CA VAL A 223 -4.64 -5.11 34.75
C VAL A 223 -4.84 -6.61 34.65
N ASN A 224 -5.52 -7.22 35.64
CA ASN A 224 -5.96 -8.60 35.54
C ASN A 224 -6.98 -8.76 34.41
N ALA A 225 -7.06 -9.97 33.83
CA ALA A 225 -7.99 -10.24 32.72
C ALA A 225 -9.46 -9.92 33.07
N ARG A 226 -9.87 -10.20 34.31
CA ARG A 226 -11.21 -9.93 34.79
C ARG A 226 -11.54 -8.44 34.96
N ASP A 227 -10.52 -7.59 35.08
CA ASP A 227 -10.66 -6.17 35.38
C ASP A 227 -10.52 -5.29 34.12
N ARG A 228 -10.28 -5.91 32.93
CA ARG A 228 -10.06 -5.18 31.66
C ARG A 228 -11.20 -4.24 31.30
N TYR A 229 -12.44 -4.73 31.42
CA TYR A 229 -13.61 -3.90 31.10
C TYR A 229 -13.72 -2.70 32.06
N GLN A 230 -13.49 -2.90 33.33
CA GLN A 230 -13.53 -1.82 34.34
C GLN A 230 -12.42 -0.78 34.07
N ALA A 231 -11.25 -1.21 33.65
CA ALA A 231 -10.19 -0.30 33.26
C ALA A 231 -10.57 0.54 32.01
N LEU A 232 -11.13 -0.11 30.97
CA LEU A 232 -11.63 0.57 29.77
C LEU A 232 -12.71 1.60 30.15
N ARG A 233 -13.69 1.22 30.94
CA ARG A 233 -14.75 2.11 31.43
C ARG A 233 -14.17 3.35 32.10
N ARG A 234 -13.23 3.17 33.06
CA ARG A 234 -12.59 4.30 33.75
C ARG A 234 -11.84 5.24 32.79
N ILE A 235 -11.20 4.68 31.74
CA ILE A 235 -10.55 5.50 30.70
C ILE A 235 -11.61 6.34 29.96
N CYS A 236 -12.75 5.75 29.63
CA CYS A 236 -13.87 6.48 28.99
C CYS A 236 -14.45 7.55 29.91
N ASP A 237 -14.65 7.24 31.20
CA ASP A 237 -15.21 8.17 32.20
C ASP A 237 -14.32 9.42 32.39
N VAL A 238 -13.00 9.23 32.42
CA VAL A 238 -12.03 10.35 32.60
C VAL A 238 -11.90 11.19 31.35
N ASN A 239 -12.17 10.62 30.18
CA ASN A 239 -12.03 11.32 28.90
C ASN A 239 -13.43 11.59 28.30
N ALA A 240 -14.15 12.53 28.89
CA ALA A 240 -15.47 12.94 28.40
C ALA A 240 -15.38 13.40 26.93
N GLY A 241 -16.17 12.79 26.05
CA GLY A 241 -16.14 13.06 24.61
C GLY A 241 -15.10 12.28 23.82
N ILE A 242 -14.54 11.20 24.39
CA ILE A 242 -13.63 10.30 23.69
C ILE A 242 -14.26 9.82 22.38
N TYR A 243 -13.51 9.95 21.27
CA TYR A 243 -13.81 9.34 19.99
C TYR A 243 -12.69 8.35 19.68
N GLY A 244 -12.97 7.07 19.78
CA GLY A 244 -11.93 6.04 19.73
C GLY A 244 -12.39 4.70 19.20
N ILE A 245 -11.42 3.85 18.87
CA ILE A 245 -11.64 2.47 18.43
C ILE A 245 -11.04 1.54 19.48
N VAL A 246 -11.85 0.59 19.97
CA VAL A 246 -11.43 -0.45 20.91
C VAL A 246 -11.19 -1.74 20.14
N PHE A 247 -9.94 -2.16 20.01
CA PHE A 247 -9.58 -3.43 19.39
C PHE A 247 -9.69 -4.58 20.39
N CYS A 248 -10.48 -5.60 20.03
CA CYS A 248 -10.64 -6.84 20.80
C CYS A 248 -10.02 -8.01 20.03
N ARG A 249 -9.65 -9.08 20.75
CA ARG A 249 -8.98 -10.26 20.15
C ARG A 249 -9.90 -11.17 19.36
N THR A 250 -11.21 -11.18 19.67
CA THR A 250 -12.20 -12.05 19.05
C THR A 250 -13.50 -11.29 18.77
N ARG A 251 -14.27 -11.75 17.76
CA ARG A 251 -15.60 -11.21 17.44
C ARG A 251 -16.54 -11.23 18.66
N ARG A 252 -16.51 -12.32 19.45
CA ARG A 252 -17.31 -12.44 20.66
C ARG A 252 -16.93 -11.37 21.68
N GLU A 253 -15.63 -11.18 21.94
CA GLU A 253 -15.14 -10.15 22.86
C GLU A 253 -15.54 -8.74 22.37
N THR A 254 -15.47 -8.48 21.05
CA THR A 254 -15.91 -7.20 20.46
C THR A 254 -17.38 -6.92 20.80
N LYS A 255 -18.25 -7.90 20.56
CA LYS A 255 -19.69 -7.79 20.85
C LYS A 255 -19.96 -7.61 22.35
N ASP A 256 -19.34 -8.47 23.19
CA ASP A 256 -19.51 -8.41 24.65
C ASP A 256 -19.06 -7.05 25.24
N VAL A 257 -17.99 -6.46 24.69
CA VAL A 257 -17.49 -5.13 25.13
C VAL A 257 -18.42 -4.02 24.66
N ALA A 258 -18.89 -4.05 23.43
CA ALA A 258 -19.83 -3.07 22.90
C ALA A 258 -21.16 -3.08 23.68
N ASP A 259 -21.74 -4.27 23.90
CA ASP A 259 -22.99 -4.45 24.68
C ASP A 259 -22.86 -3.88 26.11
N LYS A 260 -21.74 -4.11 26.79
CA LYS A 260 -21.45 -3.56 28.10
C LYS A 260 -21.32 -2.04 28.10
N LEU A 261 -20.62 -1.48 27.12
CA LEU A 261 -20.48 -0.03 26.99
C LEU A 261 -21.85 0.63 26.74
N MET A 262 -22.70 0.04 25.89
CA MET A 262 -24.07 0.52 25.66
C MET A 262 -24.93 0.44 26.95
N GLN A 263 -24.84 -0.66 27.70
CA GLN A 263 -25.54 -0.81 28.99
C GLN A 263 -25.09 0.22 30.03
N ASP A 264 -23.80 0.60 30.01
CA ASP A 264 -23.24 1.65 30.87
C ASP A 264 -23.50 3.08 30.34
N GLY A 265 -24.25 3.23 29.25
CA GLY A 265 -24.70 4.51 28.70
C GLY A 265 -23.77 5.18 27.71
N TYR A 266 -22.74 4.47 27.22
CA TYR A 266 -21.87 5.00 26.16
C TYR A 266 -22.48 4.79 24.76
N ASN A 267 -22.22 5.73 23.85
CA ASN A 267 -22.54 5.56 22.44
C ASN A 267 -21.46 4.69 21.78
N ALA A 268 -21.67 3.38 21.76
CA ALA A 268 -20.75 2.39 21.24
C ALA A 268 -21.46 1.42 20.30
N ASP A 269 -20.75 0.84 19.36
CA ASP A 269 -21.23 -0.20 18.47
C ASP A 269 -20.12 -1.20 18.16
N ALA A 270 -20.49 -2.43 17.78
CA ALA A 270 -19.55 -3.49 17.43
C ALA A 270 -19.31 -3.51 15.92
N LEU A 271 -18.05 -3.55 15.48
CA LEU A 271 -17.65 -3.75 14.10
C LEU A 271 -16.82 -5.04 13.99
N HIS A 272 -17.28 -6.01 13.22
CA HIS A 272 -16.57 -7.27 12.99
C HIS A 272 -16.91 -7.88 11.63
N GLY A 273 -16.16 -8.90 11.17
CA GLY A 273 -16.21 -9.42 9.80
C GLY A 273 -17.49 -10.18 9.40
N GLU A 274 -18.55 -10.16 10.20
CA GLU A 274 -19.87 -10.71 9.88
C GLU A 274 -20.97 -9.64 9.74
N LEU A 275 -20.57 -8.37 9.75
CA LEU A 275 -21.44 -7.22 9.55
C LEU A 275 -21.30 -6.66 8.14
#